data_537c6206281ef44cd3ca0b11b9f33b2f
#
_entry.id   537c6206281ef44cd3ca0b11b9f33b2f
#
_cell.length_a   1.000
_cell.length_b   1.000
_cell.length_c   1.000
_cell.angle_alpha   90.00
_cell.angle_beta   90.00
_cell.angle_gamma   90.00
#
_symmetry.space_group_name_H-M   'P 1'
#
loop_
_entity.id
_entity.type
_entity.pdbx_description
1 polymer ?
#
loop_
_entity_poly.entity_id
_entity_poly.type
_entity_poly.pdbx_seq_one_letter_code
_entity_poly.pdbx_strand_id
1 'polypeptide(L)'
;MPTKLMMTFVGMDLLFAGCGGLLLGFSLISEQSMRASPTVDNVTKNLLLGQCPLTAGVVNAIFVFVTFLLSLPGLFLPNNRGWLRIQGWLVVVCATFTLGLGVAIWVETLETRRNLSALWGGESPLIQSLLQQRFDCCGYVNSTTPPFVQDSTCQNTLVAAQKGGCIGKFSSFANRYLDQIFTAAFGIVGVDVILVLCIAMVLKYHYNTQCV
;
A
#
# COMPACT_ATOMS: atom_id res chain seq x y z
N MET A 1 -10.37 -31.44 18.57
CA MET A 1 -10.00 -29.98 18.56
C MET A 1 -11.22 -29.19 19.00
N PRO A 2 -11.12 -28.19 19.90
CA PRO A 2 -12.28 -27.39 20.28
C PRO A 2 -12.77 -26.60 19.05
N THR A 3 -14.06 -26.71 18.77
CA THR A 3 -14.72 -26.12 17.59
C THR A 3 -14.43 -24.61 17.47
N LYS A 4 -14.36 -23.91 18.61
CA LYS A 4 -14.04 -22.48 18.66
C LYS A 4 -12.65 -22.14 18.10
N LEU A 5 -11.61 -22.92 18.45
CA LEU A 5 -10.24 -22.69 17.98
C LEU A 5 -10.15 -22.92 16.45
N MET A 6 -10.82 -23.92 15.94
CA MET A 6 -10.90 -24.22 14.51
C MET A 6 -11.60 -23.09 13.75
N MET A 7 -12.74 -22.61 14.25
CA MET A 7 -13.47 -21.49 13.63
C MET A 7 -12.64 -20.20 13.60
N THR A 8 -11.93 -19.89 14.70
CA THR A 8 -11.05 -18.72 14.74
C THR A 8 -9.91 -18.84 13.73
N PHE A 9 -9.29 -20.00 13.63
CA PHE A 9 -8.22 -20.23 12.66
C PHE A 9 -8.72 -20.08 11.22
N VAL A 10 -9.85 -20.70 10.86
CA VAL A 10 -10.46 -20.57 9.52
C VAL A 10 -10.83 -19.12 9.23
N GLY A 11 -11.43 -18.42 10.19
CA GLY A 11 -11.80 -17.01 10.04
C GLY A 11 -10.59 -16.11 9.78
N MET A 12 -9.49 -16.33 10.49
CA MET A 12 -8.25 -15.57 10.30
C MET A 12 -7.56 -15.90 8.97
N ASP A 13 -7.61 -17.16 8.54
CA ASP A 13 -7.06 -17.59 7.25
C ASP A 13 -7.84 -16.97 6.07
N LEU A 14 -9.17 -16.87 6.19
CA LEU A 14 -10.00 -16.13 5.21
C LEU A 14 -9.73 -14.63 5.21
N LEU A 15 -9.53 -14.02 6.37
CA LEU A 15 -9.12 -12.61 6.46
C LEU A 15 -7.76 -12.38 5.79
N PHE A 16 -6.80 -13.27 6.00
CA PHE A 16 -5.50 -13.24 5.35
C PHE A 16 -5.62 -13.28 3.82
N ALA A 17 -6.44 -14.19 3.28
CA ALA A 17 -6.74 -14.23 1.84
C ALA A 17 -7.43 -12.96 1.35
N GLY A 18 -8.33 -12.38 2.15
CA GLY A 18 -8.98 -11.10 1.88
C GLY A 18 -7.98 -9.95 1.78
N CYS A 19 -6.98 -9.91 2.66
CA CYS A 19 -5.86 -8.95 2.59
C CYS A 19 -5.07 -9.09 1.28
N GLY A 20 -4.79 -10.32 0.85
CA GLY A 20 -4.18 -10.60 -0.46
C GLY A 20 -5.01 -10.05 -1.62
N GLY A 21 -6.35 -10.22 -1.55
CA GLY A 21 -7.29 -9.67 -2.54
C GLY A 21 -7.26 -8.15 -2.60
N LEU A 22 -7.21 -7.49 -1.45
CA LEU A 22 -7.09 -6.02 -1.36
C LEU A 22 -5.76 -5.52 -1.94
N LEU A 23 -4.64 -6.17 -1.61
CA LEU A 23 -3.32 -5.83 -2.16
C LEU A 23 -3.29 -5.98 -3.69
N LEU A 24 -3.80 -7.10 -4.20
CA LEU A 24 -3.86 -7.34 -5.64
C LEU A 24 -4.75 -6.32 -6.35
N GLY A 25 -5.96 -6.13 -5.86
CA GLY A 25 -6.92 -5.19 -6.42
C GLY A 25 -6.38 -3.76 -6.44
N PHE A 26 -5.81 -3.29 -5.32
CA PHE A 26 -5.20 -1.98 -5.24
C PHE A 26 -4.04 -1.83 -6.23
N SER A 27 -3.13 -2.81 -6.31
CA SER A 27 -1.96 -2.75 -7.19
C SER A 27 -2.38 -2.72 -8.67
N LEU A 28 -3.32 -3.58 -9.08
CA LEU A 28 -3.79 -3.65 -10.47
C LEU A 28 -4.59 -2.40 -10.89
N ILE A 29 -5.50 -1.91 -10.04
CA ILE A 29 -6.27 -0.68 -10.31
C ILE A 29 -5.32 0.52 -10.40
N SER A 30 -4.33 0.60 -9.54
CA SER A 30 -3.33 1.67 -9.56
C SER A 30 -2.48 1.64 -10.82
N GLU A 31 -2.02 0.45 -11.24
CA GLU A 31 -1.27 0.28 -12.48
C GLU A 31 -2.12 0.65 -13.71
N GLN A 32 -3.38 0.25 -13.74
CA GLN A 32 -4.30 0.63 -14.82
C GLN A 32 -4.53 2.15 -14.86
N SER A 33 -4.68 2.80 -13.71
CA SER A 33 -4.82 4.25 -13.60
C SER A 33 -3.59 4.99 -14.13
N MET A 34 -2.38 4.48 -13.87
CA MET A 34 -1.14 5.08 -14.36
C MET A 34 -0.96 4.96 -15.88
N ARG A 35 -1.54 3.92 -16.49
CA ARG A 35 -1.53 3.73 -17.96
C ARG A 35 -2.55 4.61 -18.67
N ALA A 36 -3.56 5.12 -17.96
CA ALA A 36 -4.57 6.02 -18.50
C ALA A 36 -3.99 7.42 -18.74
N SER A 37 -4.62 8.19 -19.62
CA SER A 37 -4.25 9.59 -19.86
C SER A 37 -4.35 10.39 -18.56
N PRO A 38 -3.37 11.28 -18.29
CA PRO A 38 -3.38 12.10 -17.08
C PRO A 38 -4.56 13.10 -17.14
N THR A 39 -5.29 13.16 -16.03
CA THR A 39 -6.41 14.08 -15.80
C THR A 39 -6.21 14.84 -14.50
N VAL A 40 -6.94 15.94 -14.30
CA VAL A 40 -6.89 16.72 -13.05
C VAL A 40 -7.14 15.86 -11.82
N ASP A 41 -7.97 14.82 -11.93
CA ASP A 41 -8.35 13.97 -10.78
C ASP A 41 -7.34 12.87 -10.46
N ASN A 42 -6.69 12.29 -11.48
CA ASN A 42 -5.78 11.16 -11.31
C ASN A 42 -4.29 11.55 -11.26
N VAL A 43 -3.91 12.72 -11.79
CA VAL A 43 -2.51 13.13 -11.95
C VAL A 43 -1.71 13.03 -10.66
N THR A 44 -2.24 13.54 -9.56
CA THR A 44 -1.54 13.56 -8.27
C THR A 44 -1.34 12.16 -7.71
N LYS A 45 -2.37 11.30 -7.79
CA LYS A 45 -2.30 9.90 -7.33
C LYS A 45 -1.31 9.11 -8.17
N ASN A 46 -1.39 9.24 -9.50
CA ASN A 46 -0.50 8.54 -10.41
C ASN A 46 0.97 8.94 -10.22
N LEU A 47 1.22 10.23 -9.97
CA LEU A 47 2.56 10.73 -9.68
C LEU A 47 3.15 10.13 -8.39
N LEU A 48 2.35 10.06 -7.32
CA LEU A 48 2.77 9.46 -6.05
C LEU A 48 2.90 7.94 -6.13
N LEU A 49 1.97 7.27 -6.82
CA LEU A 49 2.00 5.81 -7.00
C LEU A 49 3.16 5.36 -7.89
N GLY A 50 3.62 6.22 -8.82
CA GLY A 50 4.80 5.96 -9.62
C GLY A 50 6.09 5.78 -8.81
N GLN A 51 6.13 6.30 -7.57
CA GLN A 51 7.24 6.10 -6.64
C GLN A 51 7.06 4.84 -5.78
N CYS A 52 5.85 4.25 -5.74
CA CYS A 52 5.59 3.06 -4.95
C CYS A 52 5.91 1.78 -5.73
N PRO A 53 6.49 0.75 -5.08
CA PRO A 53 6.81 -0.53 -5.73
C PRO A 53 5.56 -1.39 -5.95
N LEU A 54 4.65 -0.99 -6.85
CA LEU A 54 3.37 -1.68 -7.10
C LEU A 54 3.56 -3.13 -7.54
N THR A 55 4.59 -3.39 -8.35
CA THR A 55 4.95 -4.76 -8.77
C THR A 55 5.26 -5.65 -7.56
N ALA A 56 5.94 -5.12 -6.55
CA ALA A 56 6.20 -5.87 -5.32
C ALA A 56 4.90 -6.13 -4.53
N GLY A 57 3.92 -5.22 -4.59
CA GLY A 57 2.58 -5.44 -4.05
C GLY A 57 1.85 -6.60 -4.72
N VAL A 58 1.92 -6.70 -6.05
CA VAL A 58 1.35 -7.85 -6.82
C VAL A 58 2.05 -9.16 -6.43
N VAL A 59 3.38 -9.17 -6.37
CA VAL A 59 4.16 -10.35 -5.98
C VAL A 59 3.77 -10.81 -4.57
N ASN A 60 3.65 -9.87 -3.62
CA ASN A 60 3.22 -10.19 -2.26
C ASN A 60 1.80 -10.79 -2.23
N ALA A 61 0.86 -10.23 -2.99
CA ALA A 61 -0.48 -10.76 -3.10
C ALA A 61 -0.50 -12.21 -3.63
N ILE A 62 0.35 -12.52 -4.63
CA ILE A 62 0.50 -13.89 -5.14
C ILE A 62 1.01 -14.82 -4.05
N PHE A 63 2.02 -14.41 -3.26
CA PHE A 63 2.51 -15.20 -2.13
C PHE A 63 1.41 -15.46 -1.08
N VAL A 64 0.59 -14.47 -0.78
CA VAL A 64 -0.56 -14.62 0.13
C VAL A 64 -1.53 -15.67 -0.39
N PHE A 65 -1.92 -15.61 -1.67
CA PHE A 65 -2.83 -16.61 -2.26
C PHE A 65 -2.24 -18.01 -2.31
N VAL A 66 -0.96 -18.14 -2.68
CA VAL A 66 -0.27 -19.45 -2.65
C VAL A 66 -0.25 -20.01 -1.22
N THR A 67 0.06 -19.18 -0.23
CA THR A 67 0.06 -19.57 1.18
C THR A 67 -1.32 -20.00 1.65
N PHE A 68 -2.37 -19.27 1.25
CA PHE A 68 -3.76 -19.64 1.54
C PHE A 68 -4.15 -20.97 0.90
N LEU A 69 -3.81 -21.19 -0.37
CA LEU A 69 -4.10 -22.49 -1.02
C LEU A 69 -3.36 -23.64 -0.35
N LEU A 70 -2.14 -23.41 0.11
CA LEU A 70 -1.39 -24.38 0.88
C LEU A 70 -1.92 -24.58 2.31
N SER A 71 -2.75 -23.67 2.83
CA SER A 71 -3.42 -23.86 4.14
C SER A 71 -4.57 -24.86 4.07
N LEU A 72 -5.25 -24.99 2.92
CA LEU A 72 -6.44 -25.82 2.76
C LEU A 72 -6.22 -27.29 3.15
N PRO A 73 -5.14 -27.98 2.73
CA PRO A 73 -4.89 -29.34 3.18
C PRO A 73 -4.71 -29.46 4.70
N GLY A 74 -4.16 -28.42 5.35
CA GLY A 74 -4.04 -28.38 6.81
C GLY A 74 -5.39 -28.31 7.52
N LEU A 75 -6.41 -27.73 6.88
CA LEU A 75 -7.78 -27.69 7.38
C LEU A 75 -8.50 -29.06 7.26
N PHE A 76 -8.28 -29.78 6.14
CA PHE A 76 -8.93 -31.04 5.86
C PHE A 76 -8.21 -32.25 6.51
N LEU A 77 -6.89 -32.15 6.77
CA LEU A 77 -6.06 -33.17 7.35
C LEU A 77 -5.44 -32.69 8.68
N PRO A 78 -6.24 -32.48 9.73
CA PRO A 78 -5.81 -31.84 10.97
C PRO A 78 -4.74 -32.64 11.73
N ASN A 79 -4.46 -33.88 11.34
CA ASN A 79 -3.48 -34.75 12.01
C ASN A 79 -2.03 -34.54 11.51
N ASN A 80 -1.82 -33.74 10.47
CA ASN A 80 -0.49 -33.50 9.89
C ASN A 80 0.16 -32.23 10.41
N ARG A 81 0.88 -32.34 11.54
CA ARG A 81 1.58 -31.21 12.19
C ARG A 81 2.65 -30.54 11.30
N GLY A 82 3.27 -31.31 10.43
CA GLY A 82 4.30 -30.79 9.50
C GLY A 82 3.73 -29.72 8.60
N TRP A 83 2.51 -29.93 8.12
CA TRP A 83 1.82 -29.01 7.22
C TRP A 83 1.49 -27.66 7.89
N LEU A 84 0.95 -27.68 9.11
CA LEU A 84 0.69 -26.44 9.86
C LEU A 84 1.98 -25.65 10.14
N ARG A 85 3.09 -26.35 10.38
CA ARG A 85 4.39 -25.69 10.61
C ARG A 85 4.91 -25.00 9.36
N ILE A 86 4.78 -25.65 8.19
CA ILE A 86 5.14 -25.06 6.88
C ILE A 86 4.27 -23.82 6.62
N GLN A 87 2.96 -23.92 6.81
CA GLN A 87 2.05 -22.79 6.67
C GLN A 87 2.47 -21.62 7.58
N GLY A 88 2.77 -21.88 8.85
CA GLY A 88 3.23 -20.85 9.78
C GLY A 88 4.47 -20.10 9.27
N TRP A 89 5.45 -20.83 8.73
CA TRP A 89 6.64 -20.19 8.13
C TRP A 89 6.32 -19.39 6.88
N LEU A 90 5.43 -19.85 6.01
CA LEU A 90 5.00 -19.11 4.82
C LEU A 90 4.29 -17.81 5.19
N VAL A 91 3.41 -17.82 6.21
CA VAL A 91 2.78 -16.60 6.72
C VAL A 91 3.81 -15.63 7.28
N VAL A 92 4.82 -16.10 8.01
CA VAL A 92 5.93 -15.24 8.50
C VAL A 92 6.69 -14.60 7.35
N VAL A 93 6.95 -15.33 6.26
CA VAL A 93 7.59 -14.78 5.06
C VAL A 93 6.71 -13.69 4.43
N CYS A 94 5.40 -13.94 4.27
CA CYS A 94 4.46 -12.93 3.76
C CYS A 94 4.43 -11.68 4.65
N ALA A 95 4.33 -11.86 5.97
CA ALA A 95 4.33 -10.77 6.95
C ALA A 95 5.61 -9.92 6.86
N THR A 96 6.77 -10.56 6.75
CA THR A 96 8.05 -9.87 6.62
C THR A 96 8.13 -9.07 5.32
N PHE A 97 7.63 -9.62 4.23
CA PHE A 97 7.61 -8.95 2.93
C PHE A 97 6.64 -7.74 2.95
N THR A 98 5.43 -7.91 3.49
CA THR A 98 4.45 -6.84 3.67
C THR A 98 4.99 -5.73 4.57
N LEU A 99 5.67 -6.10 5.67
CA LEU A 99 6.33 -5.14 6.56
C LEU A 99 7.41 -4.34 5.83
N GLY A 100 8.24 -5.01 5.03
CA GLY A 100 9.26 -4.35 4.21
C GLY A 100 8.67 -3.33 3.24
N LEU A 101 7.56 -3.67 2.56
CA LEU A 101 6.81 -2.74 1.71
C LEU A 101 6.26 -1.56 2.51
N GLY A 102 5.66 -1.82 3.66
CA GLY A 102 5.15 -0.76 4.55
C GLY A 102 6.24 0.20 5.00
N VAL A 103 7.42 -0.32 5.39
CA VAL A 103 8.57 0.49 5.77
C VAL A 103 9.09 1.32 4.59
N ALA A 104 9.17 0.75 3.39
CA ALA A 104 9.61 1.47 2.20
C ALA A 104 8.69 2.68 1.92
N ILE A 105 7.37 2.49 1.98
CA ILE A 105 6.37 3.57 1.81
C ILE A 105 6.51 4.60 2.95
N TRP A 106 6.76 4.15 4.18
CA TRP A 106 6.96 5.05 5.32
C TRP A 106 8.18 5.95 5.14
N VAL A 107 9.30 5.40 4.70
CA VAL A 107 10.52 6.19 4.41
C VAL A 107 10.22 7.21 3.32
N GLU A 108 9.50 6.84 2.27
CA GLU A 108 9.06 7.75 1.21
C GLU A 108 8.21 8.91 1.76
N THR A 109 7.34 8.62 2.74
CA THR A 109 6.53 9.66 3.41
C THR A 109 7.39 10.64 4.20
N LEU A 110 8.45 10.20 4.86
CA LEU A 110 9.38 11.07 5.60
C LEU A 110 10.15 12.01 4.67
N GLU A 111 10.51 11.54 3.48
CA GLU A 111 11.24 12.31 2.48
C GLU A 111 10.32 13.10 1.51
N THR A 112 9.00 13.03 1.70
CA THR A 112 7.98 13.55 0.78
C THR A 112 8.28 14.97 0.29
N ARG A 113 8.63 15.91 1.18
CA ARG A 113 8.89 17.32 0.78
C ARG A 113 10.06 17.45 -0.16
N ARG A 114 11.13 16.69 0.06
CA ARG A 114 12.34 16.73 -0.76
C ARG A 114 12.07 16.07 -2.12
N ASN A 115 11.44 14.91 -2.09
CA ASN A 115 11.13 14.12 -3.28
C ASN A 115 10.08 14.81 -4.15
N LEU A 116 9.06 15.44 -3.57
CA LEU A 116 8.04 16.17 -4.33
C LEU A 116 8.60 17.38 -5.10
N SER A 117 9.63 18.07 -4.59
CA SER A 117 10.31 19.14 -5.32
C SER A 117 11.00 18.60 -6.56
N ALA A 118 11.71 17.48 -6.43
CA ALA A 118 12.38 16.81 -7.55
C ALA A 118 11.36 16.26 -8.57
N LEU A 119 10.29 15.64 -8.08
CA LEU A 119 9.20 15.16 -8.93
C LEU A 119 8.55 16.30 -9.74
N TRP A 120 8.22 17.40 -9.08
CA TRP A 120 7.66 18.57 -9.78
C TRP A 120 8.57 19.07 -10.87
N GLY A 121 9.87 19.21 -10.58
CA GLY A 121 10.85 19.72 -11.53
C GLY A 121 11.12 18.78 -12.72
N GLY A 122 10.92 17.49 -12.55
CA GLY A 122 11.09 16.47 -13.60
C GLY A 122 9.87 16.27 -14.50
N GLU A 123 8.71 16.82 -14.12
CA GLU A 123 7.46 16.60 -14.84
C GLU A 123 7.29 17.54 -16.05
N SER A 124 6.57 17.05 -17.06
CA SER A 124 6.23 17.83 -18.24
C SER A 124 5.33 19.02 -17.89
N PRO A 125 5.35 20.10 -18.70
CA PRO A 125 4.48 21.27 -18.48
C PRO A 125 2.99 20.91 -18.42
N LEU A 126 2.55 19.87 -19.14
CA LEU A 126 1.18 19.37 -19.08
C LEU A 126 0.83 18.86 -17.69
N ILE A 127 1.69 18.04 -17.09
CA ILE A 127 1.49 17.47 -15.74
C ILE A 127 1.52 18.60 -14.70
N GLN A 128 2.45 19.54 -14.81
CA GLN A 128 2.52 20.69 -13.92
C GLN A 128 1.25 21.55 -14.00
N SER A 129 0.71 21.78 -15.20
CA SER A 129 -0.56 22.51 -15.39
C SER A 129 -1.73 21.76 -14.73
N LEU A 130 -1.85 20.44 -14.92
CA LEU A 130 -2.89 19.64 -14.27
C LEU A 130 -2.78 19.69 -12.74
N LEU A 131 -1.57 19.69 -12.19
CA LEU A 131 -1.35 19.84 -10.75
C LEU A 131 -1.74 21.23 -10.26
N GLN A 132 -1.40 22.30 -11.00
CA GLN A 132 -1.82 23.67 -10.71
C GLN A 132 -3.35 23.79 -10.68
N GLN A 133 -4.02 23.21 -11.66
CA GLN A 133 -5.49 23.16 -11.71
C GLN A 133 -6.08 22.37 -10.54
N ARG A 134 -5.50 21.20 -10.21
CA ARG A 134 -6.00 20.33 -9.11
C ARG A 134 -5.94 21.03 -7.76
N PHE A 135 -4.86 21.77 -7.51
CA PHE A 135 -4.61 22.39 -6.20
C PHE A 135 -4.94 23.88 -6.16
N ASP A 136 -5.38 24.46 -7.27
CA ASP A 136 -5.64 25.89 -7.40
C ASP A 136 -4.48 26.75 -6.86
N CYS A 137 -3.30 26.58 -7.46
CA CYS A 137 -2.03 27.19 -7.07
C CYS A 137 -1.14 27.39 -8.30
N CYS A 138 -0.08 28.21 -8.22
CA CYS A 138 0.76 28.53 -9.36
C CYS A 138 2.25 28.43 -9.02
N GLY A 139 2.97 27.55 -9.77
CA GLY A 139 4.36 27.22 -9.50
C GLY A 139 4.52 26.30 -8.29
N TYR A 140 5.74 25.89 -7.97
CA TYR A 140 5.95 24.94 -6.88
C TYR A 140 6.11 25.63 -5.53
N VAL A 141 7.22 26.35 -5.31
CA VAL A 141 7.46 27.10 -4.06
C VAL A 141 6.71 28.43 -4.07
N ASN A 142 6.81 29.12 -5.19
CA ASN A 142 6.14 30.38 -5.50
C ASN A 142 5.94 30.47 -7.01
N SER A 143 5.35 31.56 -7.49
CA SER A 143 5.10 31.77 -8.92
C SER A 143 6.35 31.91 -9.80
N THR A 144 7.55 32.04 -9.21
CA THR A 144 8.81 32.27 -9.92
C THR A 144 9.82 31.11 -9.80
N THR A 145 9.68 30.22 -8.80
CA THR A 145 10.74 29.22 -8.49
C THR A 145 10.15 27.84 -8.15
N PRO A 146 10.19 26.86 -9.04
CA PRO A 146 10.30 27.04 -10.51
C PRO A 146 9.11 27.82 -11.05
N PRO A 147 9.24 28.47 -12.23
CA PRO A 147 8.19 29.31 -12.77
C PRO A 147 6.90 28.49 -13.02
N PHE A 148 5.76 29.14 -12.85
CA PHE A 148 4.48 28.52 -13.13
C PHE A 148 4.30 28.25 -14.64
N VAL A 149 3.53 27.22 -14.97
CA VAL A 149 3.05 26.99 -16.34
C VAL A 149 1.80 27.82 -16.56
N GLN A 150 1.78 28.57 -17.66
CA GLN A 150 0.61 29.39 -18.02
C GLN A 150 -0.55 28.46 -18.45
N ASP A 151 -1.68 28.54 -17.76
CA ASP A 151 -2.87 27.75 -18.01
C ASP A 151 -4.16 28.50 -17.62
N SER A 152 -5.29 27.82 -17.59
CA SER A 152 -6.57 28.40 -17.19
C SER A 152 -6.59 28.88 -15.72
N THR A 153 -5.77 28.29 -14.86
CA THR A 153 -5.67 28.62 -13.43
C THR A 153 -4.65 29.74 -13.19
N CYS A 154 -3.53 29.70 -13.93
CA CYS A 154 -2.40 30.60 -13.79
C CYS A 154 -2.22 31.45 -15.07
N GLN A 155 -3.17 32.35 -15.33
CA GLN A 155 -3.25 33.11 -16.59
C GLN A 155 -2.16 34.15 -16.74
N ASN A 156 -1.72 34.78 -15.65
CA ASN A 156 -0.70 35.82 -15.65
C ASN A 156 0.04 35.87 -14.31
N THR A 157 1.11 36.64 -14.26
CA THR A 157 1.97 36.78 -13.09
C THR A 157 1.27 37.35 -11.86
N LEU A 158 0.29 38.24 -12.04
CA LEU A 158 -0.48 38.82 -10.93
C LEU A 158 -1.38 37.74 -10.28
N VAL A 159 -2.13 36.99 -11.08
CA VAL A 159 -2.95 35.89 -10.61
C VAL A 159 -2.07 34.81 -9.95
N ALA A 160 -0.94 34.49 -10.56
CA ALA A 160 -0.01 33.51 -10.02
C ALA A 160 0.57 33.94 -8.65
N ALA A 161 0.89 35.20 -8.47
CA ALA A 161 1.36 35.74 -7.20
C ALA A 161 0.29 35.68 -6.10
N GLN A 162 -0.99 35.92 -6.45
CA GLN A 162 -2.11 35.87 -5.50
C GLN A 162 -2.43 34.45 -5.03
N LYS A 163 -2.35 33.46 -5.92
CA LYS A 163 -2.66 32.06 -5.60
C LYS A 163 -1.55 31.37 -4.81
N GLY A 164 -0.31 31.84 -4.94
CA GLY A 164 0.85 31.27 -4.26
C GLY A 164 1.27 29.89 -4.75
N GLY A 165 2.32 29.34 -4.16
CA GLY A 165 2.93 28.06 -4.56
C GLY A 165 2.13 26.82 -4.16
N CYS A 166 2.31 25.72 -4.91
CA CYS A 166 1.61 24.46 -4.74
C CYS A 166 2.15 23.58 -3.60
N ILE A 167 3.35 23.87 -3.11
CA ILE A 167 4.08 23.00 -2.16
C ILE A 167 3.27 22.59 -0.94
N GLY A 168 2.52 23.52 -0.32
CA GLY A 168 1.75 23.23 0.89
C GLY A 168 0.58 22.29 0.63
N LYS A 169 -0.22 22.57 -0.39
CA LYS A 169 -1.40 21.79 -0.76
C LYS A 169 -1.01 20.41 -1.28
N PHE A 170 0.02 20.35 -2.13
CA PHE A 170 0.53 19.11 -2.70
C PHE A 170 1.15 18.22 -1.62
N SER A 171 2.02 18.75 -0.75
CA SER A 171 2.62 18.00 0.35
C SER A 171 1.59 17.48 1.35
N SER A 172 0.56 18.28 1.69
CA SER A 172 -0.50 17.83 2.58
C SER A 172 -1.32 16.70 1.99
N PHE A 173 -1.60 16.76 0.68
CA PHE A 173 -2.30 15.67 -0.02
C PHE A 173 -1.44 14.41 -0.06
N ALA A 174 -0.16 14.53 -0.44
CA ALA A 174 0.78 13.43 -0.55
C ALA A 174 0.96 12.71 0.80
N ASN A 175 1.18 13.46 1.89
CA ASN A 175 1.32 12.90 3.22
C ASN A 175 0.06 12.11 3.62
N ARG A 176 -1.13 12.68 3.46
CA ARG A 176 -2.38 11.99 3.80
C ARG A 176 -2.58 10.72 2.98
N TYR A 177 -2.30 10.78 1.68
CA TYR A 177 -2.48 9.64 0.78
C TYR A 177 -1.52 8.50 1.09
N LEU A 178 -0.23 8.81 1.28
CA LEU A 178 0.79 7.83 1.63
C LEU A 178 0.58 7.26 3.04
N ASP A 179 0.14 8.08 4.00
CA ASP A 179 -0.20 7.63 5.35
C ASP A 179 -1.35 6.62 5.36
N GLN A 180 -2.36 6.79 4.51
CA GLN A 180 -3.44 5.80 4.36
C GLN A 180 -2.91 4.46 3.82
N ILE A 181 -2.04 4.48 2.81
CA ILE A 181 -1.44 3.26 2.24
C ILE A 181 -0.56 2.57 3.28
N PHE A 182 0.27 3.33 3.98
CA PHE A 182 1.11 2.85 5.07
C PHE A 182 0.27 2.20 6.18
N THR A 183 -0.77 2.88 6.65
CA THR A 183 -1.66 2.37 7.71
C THR A 183 -2.33 1.07 7.28
N ALA A 184 -2.78 0.98 6.02
CA ALA A 184 -3.34 -0.25 5.47
C ALA A 184 -2.32 -1.40 5.45
N ALA A 185 -1.07 -1.14 5.01
CA ALA A 185 -0.02 -2.15 4.98
C ALA A 185 0.30 -2.69 6.38
N PHE A 186 0.42 -1.82 7.39
CA PHE A 186 0.62 -2.23 8.78
C PHE A 186 -0.59 -2.96 9.38
N GLY A 187 -1.80 -2.60 8.96
CA GLY A 187 -3.01 -3.34 9.32
C GLY A 187 -2.98 -4.79 8.82
N ILE A 188 -2.50 -5.00 7.60
CA ILE A 188 -2.30 -6.35 7.02
C ILE A 188 -1.28 -7.14 7.83
N VAL A 189 -0.13 -6.54 8.17
CA VAL A 189 0.89 -7.18 9.04
C VAL A 189 0.28 -7.58 10.38
N GLY A 190 -0.60 -6.76 10.95
CA GLY A 190 -1.34 -7.10 12.17
C GLY A 190 -2.18 -8.38 12.03
N VAL A 191 -2.88 -8.54 10.91
CA VAL A 191 -3.64 -9.77 10.59
C VAL A 191 -2.71 -10.98 10.48
N ASP A 192 -1.57 -10.82 9.80
CA ASP A 192 -0.57 -11.89 9.64
C ASP A 192 -0.03 -12.37 11.00
N VAL A 193 0.29 -11.44 11.90
CA VAL A 193 0.76 -11.76 13.25
C VAL A 193 -0.29 -12.54 14.04
N ILE A 194 -1.56 -12.11 13.97
CA ILE A 194 -2.65 -12.83 14.66
C ILE A 194 -2.81 -14.23 14.07
N LEU A 195 -2.72 -14.40 12.75
CA LEU A 195 -2.78 -15.70 12.10
C LEU A 195 -1.63 -16.62 12.56
N VAL A 196 -0.40 -16.13 12.65
CA VAL A 196 0.75 -16.88 13.17
C VAL A 196 0.50 -17.33 14.62
N LEU A 197 -0.05 -16.46 15.47
CA LEU A 197 -0.42 -16.81 16.84
C LEU A 197 -1.52 -17.90 16.89
N CYS A 198 -2.52 -17.82 16.00
CA CYS A 198 -3.54 -18.85 15.88
C CYS A 198 -2.93 -20.20 15.48
N ILE A 199 -2.02 -20.22 14.50
CA ILE A 199 -1.31 -21.44 14.08
C ILE A 199 -0.50 -22.02 15.25
N ALA A 200 0.21 -21.19 15.99
CA ALA A 200 1.00 -21.61 17.16
C ALA A 200 0.11 -22.24 18.26
N MET A 201 -1.08 -21.66 18.51
CA MET A 201 -2.04 -22.22 19.46
C MET A 201 -2.60 -23.57 18.99
N VAL A 202 -2.88 -23.72 17.71
CA VAL A 202 -3.34 -24.98 17.12
C VAL A 202 -2.25 -26.06 17.26
N LEU A 203 -1.00 -25.72 16.92
CA LEU A 203 0.15 -26.64 17.08
C LEU A 203 0.37 -27.06 18.52
N LYS A 204 0.28 -26.13 19.48
CA LYS A 204 0.41 -26.42 20.92
C LYS A 204 -0.72 -27.36 21.41
N TYR A 205 -1.95 -27.13 20.97
CA TYR A 205 -3.08 -28.01 21.29
C TYR A 205 -2.84 -29.44 20.82
N HIS A 206 -2.39 -29.60 19.57
CA HIS A 206 -2.06 -30.94 19.04
C HIS A 206 -0.91 -31.60 19.77
N TYR A 207 0.08 -30.83 20.25
CA TYR A 207 1.18 -31.35 21.05
C TYR A 207 0.68 -31.92 22.37
N ASN A 208 -0.13 -31.17 23.09
CA ASN A 208 -0.65 -31.57 24.40
C ASN A 208 -1.60 -32.80 24.33
N THR A 209 -2.38 -32.93 23.24
CA THR A 209 -3.36 -34.03 23.11
C THR A 209 -2.70 -35.36 22.75
N GLN A 210 -1.45 -35.39 22.30
CA GLN A 210 -0.74 -36.66 22.02
C GLN A 210 0.15 -37.13 23.19
N CYS A 211 0.36 -36.27 24.19
CA CYS A 211 1.12 -36.64 25.38
C CYS A 211 0.21 -37.26 26.50
N VAL A 212 -1.07 -37.41 26.25
CA VAL A 212 -2.07 -38.06 27.09
C VAL A 212 -2.55 -39.36 26.42
#